data_2f5d9e48f2f7387a9ca739a6b41ea5c6
#
_entry.id   2f5d9e48f2f7387a9ca739a6b41ea5c6
#
_cell.length_a   1.000
_cell.length_b   1.000
_cell.length_c   1.000
_cell.angle_alpha   90.00
_cell.angle_beta   90.00
_cell.angle_gamma   90.00
#
_symmetry.space_group_name_H-M   'P 1'
#
loop_
_entity.id
_entity.type
_entity.pdbx_description
1 polymer ?
#
loop_
_entity_poly.entity_id
_entity_poly.type
_entity_poly.pdbx_seq_one_letter_code
_entity_poly.pdbx_strand_id
1 'polypeptide(L)'
;MQLARESGTRVSLDTNLRLSLWPLDLARKTLTDAFAACDLLLPSLDDVIHLSGLSSAEANLDWCHTHGARTVVLKMGAQGAWVSHQGQRLHIEGRIVDAVDATGAGDCFGGNLLARLVQGDTLPEASRWANAAASLAVQGHGAIAPLPSAAQVRAALS
;
A
#
# COMPACT_ATOMS: atom_id res chain seq x y z
N MET A 1 12.88 10.17 8.34
CA MET A 1 13.30 9.23 7.29
C MET A 1 14.81 9.20 7.12
N GLN A 2 15.51 10.34 6.97
CA GLN A 2 16.97 10.37 6.76
C GLN A 2 17.74 9.66 7.89
N LEU A 3 17.50 9.99 9.16
CA LEU A 3 18.15 9.33 10.32
C LEU A 3 17.93 7.81 10.35
N ALA A 4 16.72 7.34 9.97
CA ALA A 4 16.43 5.91 9.93
C ALA A 4 17.30 5.21 8.86
N ARG A 5 17.42 5.80 7.67
CA ARG A 5 18.27 5.27 6.59
C ARG A 5 19.75 5.26 6.95
N GLU A 6 20.25 6.33 7.58
CA GLU A 6 21.64 6.42 8.08
C GLU A 6 21.94 5.31 9.11
N SER A 7 20.92 4.86 9.86
CA SER A 7 20.99 3.74 10.81
C SER A 7 20.79 2.36 10.15
N GLY A 8 20.67 2.27 8.82
CA GLY A 8 20.41 1.01 8.12
C GLY A 8 18.97 0.49 8.25
N THR A 9 18.05 1.31 8.77
CA THR A 9 16.64 0.96 8.92
C THR A 9 15.92 1.20 7.61
N ARG A 10 15.09 0.23 7.17
CA ARG A 10 14.20 0.41 6.01
C ARG A 10 13.04 1.30 6.37
N VAL A 11 12.65 2.16 5.44
CA VAL A 11 11.55 3.11 5.60
C VAL A 11 10.44 2.77 4.63
N SER A 12 9.24 2.52 5.14
CA SER A 12 8.01 2.46 4.35
C SER A 12 7.19 3.72 4.54
N LEU A 13 6.52 4.16 3.47
CA LEU A 13 5.62 5.32 3.47
C LEU A 13 4.26 4.92 2.92
N ASP A 14 3.21 5.02 3.73
CA ASP A 14 1.82 5.04 3.27
C ASP A 14 1.39 6.50 3.07
N THR A 15 0.84 6.83 1.91
CA THR A 15 0.44 8.20 1.59
C THR A 15 -0.69 8.70 2.47
N ASN A 16 -1.65 7.83 2.75
CA ASN A 16 -2.77 8.05 3.69
C ASN A 16 -3.32 9.49 3.64
N LEU A 17 -3.58 9.99 2.43
CA LEU A 17 -3.96 11.38 2.16
C LEU A 17 -5.29 11.72 2.85
N ARG A 18 -5.32 12.87 3.52
CA ARG A 18 -6.50 13.42 4.21
C ARG A 18 -6.65 14.89 3.87
N LEU A 19 -7.35 15.19 2.77
CA LEU A 19 -7.53 16.59 2.30
C LEU A 19 -8.30 17.48 3.29
N SER A 20 -8.97 16.90 4.28
CA SER A 20 -9.57 17.64 5.38
C SER A 20 -8.56 18.22 6.38
N LEU A 21 -7.31 17.74 6.38
CA LEU A 21 -6.27 18.13 7.33
C LEU A 21 -5.29 19.15 6.76
N TRP A 22 -5.12 19.18 5.42
CA TRP A 22 -4.18 20.07 4.76
C TRP A 22 -4.53 20.35 3.29
N PRO A 23 -4.11 21.49 2.73
CA PRO A 23 -4.33 21.82 1.32
C PRO A 23 -3.60 20.82 0.40
N LEU A 24 -4.23 20.49 -0.74
CA LEU A 24 -3.68 19.53 -1.70
C LEU A 24 -2.26 19.86 -2.17
N ASP A 25 -1.97 21.14 -2.45
CA ASP A 25 -0.64 21.54 -2.95
C ASP A 25 0.45 21.31 -1.91
N LEU A 26 0.16 21.59 -0.64
CA LEU A 26 1.07 21.29 0.45
C LEU A 26 1.25 19.79 0.64
N ALA A 27 0.14 19.01 0.61
CA ALA A 27 0.17 17.56 0.68
C ALA A 27 0.99 16.97 -0.46
N ARG A 28 0.73 17.40 -1.70
CA ARG A 28 1.46 16.96 -2.90
C ARG A 28 2.95 17.17 -2.73
N LYS A 29 3.37 18.43 -2.45
CA LYS A 29 4.79 18.73 -2.28
C LYS A 29 5.43 17.87 -1.19
N THR A 30 4.82 17.81 -0.01
CA THR A 30 5.40 17.10 1.15
C THR A 30 5.53 15.60 0.91
N LEU A 31 4.50 14.98 0.33
CA LEU A 31 4.50 13.54 0.06
C LEU A 31 5.46 13.18 -1.06
N THR A 32 5.51 13.95 -2.17
CA THR A 32 6.45 13.69 -3.26
C THR A 32 7.91 13.88 -2.84
N ASP A 33 8.20 14.88 -2.01
CA ASP A 33 9.55 15.06 -1.43
C ASP A 33 9.97 13.84 -0.57
N ALA A 34 9.00 13.13 0.03
CA ALA A 34 9.26 11.95 0.84
C ALA A 34 9.42 10.64 0.03
N PHE A 35 8.97 10.58 -1.23
CA PHE A 35 9.02 9.35 -2.05
C PHE A 35 10.45 8.86 -2.27
N ALA A 36 11.39 9.76 -2.57
CA ALA A 36 12.80 9.42 -2.74
C ALA A 36 13.49 8.99 -1.45
N ALA A 37 12.90 9.34 -0.30
CA ALA A 37 13.44 9.03 1.02
C ALA A 37 12.91 7.73 1.62
N CYS A 38 11.93 7.07 0.98
CA CYS A 38 11.45 5.76 1.41
C CYS A 38 12.02 4.62 0.57
N ASP A 39 12.09 3.43 1.15
CA ASP A 39 12.49 2.19 0.47
C ASP A 39 11.28 1.50 -0.16
N LEU A 40 10.10 1.69 0.42
CA LEU A 40 8.83 1.11 -0.02
C LEU A 40 7.72 2.15 0.10
N LEU A 41 7.09 2.49 -1.02
CA LEU A 41 5.93 3.38 -1.09
C LEU A 41 4.64 2.54 -1.19
N LEU A 42 3.66 2.83 -0.32
CA LEU A 42 2.39 2.09 -0.19
C LEU A 42 1.18 3.03 -0.45
N PRO A 43 1.04 3.63 -1.62
CA PRO A 43 -0.06 4.55 -1.87
C PRO A 43 -1.37 3.79 -2.14
N SER A 44 -2.51 4.44 -1.92
CA SER A 44 -3.77 4.04 -2.55
C SER A 44 -3.89 4.69 -3.94
N LEU A 45 -4.64 4.06 -4.85
CA LEU A 45 -4.90 4.63 -6.17
C LEU A 45 -5.62 5.99 -6.04
N ASP A 46 -6.59 6.08 -5.14
CA ASP A 46 -7.32 7.32 -4.89
C ASP A 46 -6.41 8.46 -4.43
N ASP A 47 -5.48 8.17 -3.52
CA ASP A 47 -4.52 9.18 -3.04
C ASP A 47 -3.65 9.69 -4.18
N VAL A 48 -3.07 8.80 -4.98
CA VAL A 48 -2.17 9.22 -6.06
C VAL A 48 -2.90 9.88 -7.21
N ILE A 49 -4.16 9.55 -7.49
CA ILE A 49 -5.01 10.30 -8.43
C ILE A 49 -5.15 11.76 -7.98
N HIS A 50 -5.42 12.01 -6.71
CA HIS A 50 -5.48 13.37 -6.17
C HIS A 50 -4.12 14.08 -6.22
N LEU A 51 -3.05 13.38 -5.90
CA LEU A 51 -1.71 13.95 -5.87
C LEU A 51 -1.16 14.26 -7.28
N SER A 52 -1.37 13.38 -8.25
CA SER A 52 -0.81 13.49 -9.60
C SER A 52 -1.74 14.22 -10.58
N GLY A 53 -3.06 14.04 -10.43
CA GLY A 53 -4.08 14.41 -11.42
C GLY A 53 -4.24 13.40 -12.55
N LEU A 54 -3.57 12.24 -12.49
CA LEU A 54 -3.63 11.17 -13.49
C LEU A 54 -4.69 10.13 -13.11
N SER A 55 -5.34 9.50 -14.09
CA SER A 55 -6.47 8.59 -13.85
C SER A 55 -6.12 7.09 -13.88
N SER A 56 -5.10 6.68 -14.63
CA SER A 56 -4.76 5.25 -14.75
C SER A 56 -3.73 4.80 -13.69
N ALA A 57 -3.82 3.54 -13.28
CA ALA A 57 -2.88 2.95 -12.33
C ALA A 57 -1.44 2.98 -12.87
N GLU A 58 -1.26 2.64 -14.15
CA GLU A 58 0.05 2.63 -14.79
C GLU A 58 0.70 4.02 -14.81
N ALA A 59 -0.07 5.05 -15.20
CA ALA A 59 0.43 6.43 -15.22
C ALA A 59 0.80 6.92 -13.80
N ASN A 60 0.03 6.50 -12.80
CA ASN A 60 0.34 6.82 -11.40
C ASN A 60 1.58 6.08 -10.88
N LEU A 61 1.81 4.83 -11.30
CA LEU A 61 3.07 4.14 -11.00
C LEU A 61 4.27 4.87 -11.62
N ASP A 62 4.17 5.27 -12.90
CA ASP A 62 5.21 6.05 -13.57
C ASP A 62 5.47 7.37 -12.84
N TRP A 63 4.40 8.05 -12.44
CA TRP A 63 4.49 9.29 -11.69
C TRP A 63 5.20 9.09 -10.34
N CYS A 64 4.89 8.03 -9.58
CA CYS A 64 5.58 7.71 -8.33
C CYS A 64 7.09 7.49 -8.56
N HIS A 65 7.45 6.73 -9.59
CA HIS A 65 8.86 6.48 -9.92
C HIS A 65 9.59 7.74 -10.38
N THR A 66 8.94 8.60 -11.17
CA THR A 66 9.49 9.90 -11.61
C THR A 66 9.81 10.81 -10.42
N HIS A 67 9.06 10.69 -9.32
CA HIS A 67 9.30 11.41 -8.06
C HIS A 67 10.21 10.66 -7.08
N GLY A 68 10.93 9.63 -7.57
CA GLY A 68 12.01 8.98 -6.83
C GLY A 68 11.63 7.73 -6.04
N ALA A 69 10.38 7.27 -6.07
CA ALA A 69 10.00 6.01 -5.44
C ALA A 69 10.69 4.83 -6.12
N ARG A 70 11.41 4.01 -5.37
CA ARG A 70 12.16 2.85 -5.89
C ARG A 70 11.28 1.62 -6.00
N THR A 71 10.45 1.39 -5.00
CA THR A 71 9.50 0.28 -4.92
C THR A 71 8.13 0.83 -4.57
N VAL A 72 7.12 0.46 -5.34
CA VAL A 72 5.74 0.90 -5.14
C VAL A 72 4.84 -0.31 -5.05
N VAL A 73 3.99 -0.35 -4.02
CA VAL A 73 2.85 -1.27 -3.96
C VAL A 73 1.59 -0.41 -3.92
N LEU A 74 0.99 -0.22 -5.09
CA LEU A 74 -0.20 0.60 -5.30
C LEU A 74 -1.45 -0.19 -4.94
N LYS A 75 -2.12 0.20 -3.87
CA LYS A 75 -3.36 -0.42 -3.39
C LYS A 75 -4.55 0.08 -4.22
N MET A 76 -5.41 -0.83 -4.71
CA MET A 76 -6.55 -0.50 -5.58
C MET A 76 -7.88 -1.05 -5.04
N GLY A 77 -8.00 -1.21 -3.74
CA GLY A 77 -9.20 -1.75 -3.08
C GLY A 77 -9.59 -3.12 -3.63
N ALA A 78 -10.82 -3.28 -4.10
CA ALA A 78 -11.34 -4.54 -4.63
C ALA A 78 -10.60 -5.03 -5.90
N GLN A 79 -9.87 -4.16 -6.58
CA GLN A 79 -9.07 -4.52 -7.77
C GLN A 79 -7.69 -5.10 -7.38
N GLY A 80 -7.36 -5.17 -6.10
CA GLY A 80 -6.11 -5.71 -5.61
C GLY A 80 -4.98 -4.70 -5.52
N ALA A 81 -3.81 -5.02 -6.06
CA ALA A 81 -2.65 -4.14 -5.98
C ALA A 81 -1.68 -4.32 -7.16
N TRP A 82 -1.00 -3.25 -7.54
CA TRP A 82 0.17 -3.32 -8.41
C TRP A 82 1.44 -3.31 -7.58
N VAL A 83 2.33 -4.23 -7.88
CA VAL A 83 3.70 -4.26 -7.39
C VAL A 83 4.62 -3.76 -8.49
N SER A 84 5.40 -2.71 -8.22
CA SER A 84 6.35 -2.15 -9.18
C SER A 84 7.72 -1.97 -8.53
N HIS A 85 8.71 -2.68 -9.05
CA HIS A 85 10.08 -2.68 -8.54
C HIS A 85 11.08 -2.98 -9.65
N GLN A 86 12.17 -2.21 -9.74
CA GLN A 86 13.26 -2.42 -10.71
C GLN A 86 12.79 -2.59 -12.16
N GLY A 87 11.83 -1.78 -12.59
CA GLY A 87 11.26 -1.83 -13.95
C GLY A 87 10.30 -2.98 -14.22
N GLN A 88 10.12 -3.89 -13.26
CA GLN A 88 9.12 -4.97 -13.34
C GLN A 88 7.81 -4.54 -12.68
N ARG A 89 6.69 -4.97 -13.28
CA ARG A 89 5.36 -4.74 -12.75
C ARG A 89 4.57 -6.03 -12.70
N LEU A 90 3.87 -6.25 -11.60
CA LEU A 90 3.00 -7.39 -11.39
C LEU A 90 1.69 -6.92 -10.78
N HIS A 91 0.58 -7.28 -11.40
CA HIS A 91 -0.74 -7.11 -10.81
C HIS A 91 -1.05 -8.30 -9.87
N ILE A 92 -1.44 -7.98 -8.67
CA ILE A 92 -1.99 -8.92 -7.70
C ILE A 92 -3.50 -8.75 -7.73
N GLU A 93 -4.19 -9.74 -8.24
CA GLU A 93 -5.65 -9.73 -8.36
C GLU A 93 -6.34 -9.49 -7.02
N GLY A 94 -7.39 -8.69 -7.05
CA GLY A 94 -8.25 -8.45 -5.89
C GLY A 94 -9.07 -9.70 -5.54
N ARG A 95 -9.60 -9.71 -4.34
CA ARG A 95 -10.52 -10.75 -3.87
C ARG A 95 -11.92 -10.17 -3.77
N ILE A 96 -12.87 -10.78 -4.45
CA ILE A 96 -14.28 -10.38 -4.38
C ILE A 96 -14.84 -10.88 -3.05
N VAL A 97 -15.29 -9.95 -2.21
CA VAL A 97 -15.86 -10.21 -0.89
C VAL A 97 -17.02 -9.24 -0.63
N ASP A 98 -17.91 -9.60 0.27
CA ASP A 98 -18.95 -8.70 0.76
C ASP A 98 -18.34 -7.72 1.77
N ALA A 99 -17.91 -6.57 1.27
CA ALA A 99 -17.29 -5.54 2.09
C ALA A 99 -18.36 -4.83 2.95
N VAL A 100 -18.12 -4.81 4.25
CA VAL A 100 -18.99 -4.17 5.27
C VAL A 100 -18.42 -2.81 5.67
N ASP A 101 -17.11 -2.76 5.96
CA ASP A 101 -16.42 -1.54 6.40
C ASP A 101 -14.95 -1.58 5.95
N ALA A 102 -14.55 -0.57 5.17
CA ALA A 102 -13.17 -0.45 4.67
C ALA A 102 -12.22 0.28 5.65
N THR A 103 -12.69 0.66 6.84
CA THR A 103 -11.87 1.35 7.84
C THR A 103 -10.68 0.50 8.24
N GLY A 104 -9.47 1.05 8.10
CA GLY A 104 -8.22 0.35 8.43
C GLY A 104 -7.77 -0.72 7.43
N ALA A 105 -8.46 -0.91 6.30
CA ALA A 105 -8.07 -1.90 5.29
C ALA A 105 -6.66 -1.64 4.73
N GLY A 106 -6.32 -0.37 4.49
CA GLY A 106 -4.98 0.05 4.06
C GLY A 106 -3.91 -0.27 5.10
N ASP A 107 -4.22 -0.01 6.37
CA ASP A 107 -3.31 -0.30 7.49
C ASP A 107 -3.13 -1.81 7.68
N CYS A 108 -4.21 -2.60 7.56
CA CYS A 108 -4.16 -4.06 7.57
C CYS A 108 -3.28 -4.58 6.43
N PHE A 109 -3.46 -4.06 5.20
CA PHE A 109 -2.62 -4.41 4.06
C PHE A 109 -1.15 -4.09 4.35
N GLY A 110 -0.84 -2.84 4.71
CA GLY A 110 0.53 -2.37 4.96
C GLY A 110 1.22 -3.16 6.06
N GLY A 111 0.56 -3.36 7.20
CA GLY A 111 1.09 -4.13 8.32
C GLY A 111 1.39 -5.58 7.97
N ASN A 112 0.48 -6.25 7.25
CA ASN A 112 0.70 -7.63 6.79
C ASN A 112 1.82 -7.72 5.75
N LEU A 113 1.89 -6.81 4.78
CA LEU A 113 2.97 -6.73 3.80
C LEU A 113 4.33 -6.63 4.48
N LEU A 114 4.49 -5.67 5.39
CA LEU A 114 5.75 -5.44 6.11
C LEU A 114 6.14 -6.64 6.97
N ALA A 115 5.18 -7.23 7.69
CA ALA A 115 5.43 -8.42 8.51
C ALA A 115 5.94 -9.60 7.67
N ARG A 116 5.37 -9.84 6.48
CA ARG A 116 5.80 -10.91 5.58
C ARG A 116 7.18 -10.64 4.97
N LEU A 117 7.46 -9.40 4.58
CA LEU A 117 8.80 -9.01 4.08
C LEU A 117 9.89 -9.21 5.13
N VAL A 118 9.59 -8.92 6.41
CA VAL A 118 10.53 -9.18 7.53
C VAL A 118 10.76 -10.67 7.75
N GLN A 119 9.75 -11.52 7.46
CA GLN A 119 9.86 -12.98 7.52
C GLN A 119 10.59 -13.60 6.32
N GLY A 120 10.96 -12.80 5.31
CA GLY A 120 11.74 -13.23 4.15
C GLY A 120 10.94 -13.55 2.90
N ASP A 121 9.64 -13.27 2.87
CA ASP A 121 8.85 -13.41 1.65
C ASP A 121 9.33 -12.44 0.58
N THR A 122 9.16 -12.83 -0.68
CA THR A 122 9.31 -11.93 -1.81
C THR A 122 8.21 -10.86 -1.79
N LEU A 123 8.45 -9.74 -2.45
CA LEU A 123 7.48 -8.65 -2.52
C LEU A 123 6.12 -9.08 -3.12
N PRO A 124 6.07 -9.91 -4.20
CA PRO A 124 4.82 -10.48 -4.70
C PRO A 124 4.10 -11.40 -3.70
N GLU A 125 4.80 -12.27 -3.00
CA GLU A 125 4.22 -13.18 -2.00
C GLU A 125 3.63 -12.41 -0.82
N ALA A 126 4.41 -11.47 -0.27
CA ALA A 126 3.97 -10.58 0.79
C ALA A 126 2.74 -9.74 0.38
N SER A 127 2.69 -9.29 -0.90
CA SER A 127 1.56 -8.53 -1.42
C SER A 127 0.30 -9.39 -1.58
N ARG A 128 0.41 -10.65 -2.03
CA ARG A 128 -0.72 -11.60 -2.08
C ARG A 128 -1.28 -11.86 -0.68
N TRP A 129 -0.39 -12.09 0.29
CA TRP A 129 -0.80 -12.25 1.69
C TRP A 129 -1.52 -11.02 2.22
N ALA A 130 -0.95 -9.83 2.02
CA ALA A 130 -1.52 -8.56 2.47
C ALA A 130 -2.90 -8.29 1.85
N ASN A 131 -3.06 -8.61 0.56
CA ASN A 131 -4.33 -8.47 -0.15
C ASN A 131 -5.40 -9.41 0.43
N ALA A 132 -5.05 -10.66 0.73
CA ALA A 132 -5.96 -11.60 1.40
C ALA A 132 -6.32 -11.13 2.81
N ALA A 133 -5.36 -10.64 3.59
CA ALA A 133 -5.62 -10.11 4.92
C ALA A 133 -6.58 -8.91 4.88
N ALA A 134 -6.33 -7.95 3.99
CA ALA A 134 -7.20 -6.77 3.84
C ALA A 134 -8.61 -7.16 3.37
N SER A 135 -8.74 -8.15 2.46
CA SER A 135 -10.05 -8.64 2.00
C SER A 135 -10.86 -9.31 3.12
N LEU A 136 -10.23 -9.94 4.10
CA LEU A 136 -10.90 -10.47 5.28
C LEU A 136 -11.29 -9.35 6.25
N ALA A 137 -10.42 -8.38 6.46
CA ALA A 137 -10.66 -7.28 7.39
C ALA A 137 -11.88 -6.43 7.01
N VAL A 138 -12.12 -6.19 5.71
CA VAL A 138 -13.26 -5.37 5.27
C VAL A 138 -14.63 -6.03 5.45
N GLN A 139 -14.70 -7.31 5.84
CA GLN A 139 -15.95 -8.05 6.05
C GLN A 139 -16.57 -7.84 7.46
N GLY A 140 -15.92 -7.06 8.31
CA GLY A 140 -16.42 -6.71 9.65
C GLY A 140 -16.32 -5.22 9.92
N HIS A 141 -16.96 -4.75 11.00
CA HIS A 141 -16.97 -3.35 11.38
C HIS A 141 -15.71 -2.95 12.17
N GLY A 142 -15.15 -1.79 11.84
CA GLY A 142 -14.05 -1.14 12.56
C GLY A 142 -12.67 -1.60 12.12
N ALA A 143 -11.65 -0.86 12.56
CA ALA A 143 -10.27 -1.04 12.09
C ALA A 143 -9.52 -2.18 12.80
N ILE A 144 -9.96 -2.64 13.96
CA ILE A 144 -9.20 -3.58 14.80
C ILE A 144 -9.94 -4.91 14.99
N ALA A 145 -11.23 -4.87 15.30
CA ALA A 145 -12.01 -6.06 15.59
C ALA A 145 -12.02 -7.11 14.47
N PRO A 146 -12.10 -6.72 13.16
CA PRO A 146 -12.11 -7.69 12.06
C PRO A 146 -10.72 -8.09 11.56
N LEU A 147 -9.62 -7.67 12.19
CA LEU A 147 -8.28 -8.05 11.74
C LEU A 147 -8.12 -9.59 11.78
N PRO A 148 -7.75 -10.22 10.65
CA PRO A 148 -7.65 -11.66 10.58
C PRO A 148 -6.39 -12.17 11.28
N SER A 149 -6.50 -13.36 11.86
CA SER A 149 -5.34 -14.12 12.29
C SER A 149 -4.55 -14.67 11.10
N ALA A 150 -3.27 -14.97 11.29
CA ALA A 150 -2.44 -15.59 10.26
C ALA A 150 -3.02 -16.93 9.74
N ALA A 151 -3.73 -17.68 10.59
CA ALA A 151 -4.39 -18.92 10.19
C ALA A 151 -5.54 -18.68 9.21
N GLN A 152 -6.35 -17.63 9.46
CA GLN A 152 -7.44 -17.25 8.56
C GLN A 152 -6.91 -16.76 7.20
N VAL A 153 -5.85 -15.96 7.20
CA VAL A 153 -5.23 -15.51 5.94
C VAL A 153 -4.67 -16.69 5.15
N ARG A 154 -4.01 -17.65 5.82
CA ARG A 154 -3.49 -18.86 5.17
C ARG A 154 -4.60 -19.71 4.56
N ALA A 155 -5.69 -19.91 5.28
CA ALA A 155 -6.86 -20.63 4.77
C ALA A 155 -7.53 -19.92 3.59
N ALA A 156 -7.50 -18.61 3.53
CA ALA A 156 -8.02 -17.84 2.41
C ALA A 156 -7.12 -17.91 1.16
N LEU A 157 -5.85 -18.28 1.29
CA LEU A 157 -4.90 -18.39 0.18
C LEU A 157 -4.79 -19.84 -0.37
N SER A 158 -5.29 -20.83 0.35
CA SER A 158 -5.37 -22.24 -0.09
C SER A 158 -6.53 -22.45 -1.04
#